data_af85749d4a25a8c4ec0e8d52c897a27d
#
_entry.id   af85749d4a25a8c4ec0e8d52c897a27d
#
_cell.length_a   1.000
_cell.length_b   1.000
_cell.length_c   1.000
_cell.angle_alpha   90.00
_cell.angle_beta   90.00
_cell.angle_gamma   90.00
#
_symmetry.space_group_name_H-M   'P 1'
#
loop_
_entity.id
_entity.type
_entity.pdbx_description
1 polymer ?
#
loop_
_entity_poly.entity_id
_entity_poly.type
_entity_poly.pdbx_seq_one_letter_code
_entity_poly.pdbx_strand_id
1 'polypeptide(L)'
;MHMPSLTIEHMFDTCVCAGAPDGGGSASELDAAIEQVNALREADARWRKAEAERARMIVDTILTVTAVLKGEQALVPRSSSGTPLIAEFAHLELAAALGCSPSQTLQELYSLLGVRFRLPRLWDRVMDAEIPVWKACHVHSLTSTLGESQCATLDELLGQIGSWNQGRITRHVNLLIARIAPQMIEVRAELAERARRVVFDMDEGVGSAYMHAQLAITDALHLDRTVASLASALAASHPDESVDERRSRALGLLANPEQAGALLNGREAKTERRAEIVAHIYPDSPHCASIDDVGSVPVAQLASMLAHTRVTIRPVLDYSSLPAGDRHDPTPTMRRALLQREPFEVFPYSNTPSTSCDLDHTVPYEEGGSAGQTNLANLGPLSRSVHRAKTHAGWDLDQPEPGVYQWTTPLGFRYDVVNGITRYRGHMPPQRE
;
A
#
# COMPACT_ATOMS: atom_id res chain seq x y z
N MET A 1 -4.12 -0.38 3.37
CA MET A 1 -4.58 -1.70 3.82
C MET A 1 -4.14 -2.69 2.75
N HIS A 2 -2.98 -3.31 2.94
CA HIS A 2 -2.54 -4.39 2.08
C HIS A 2 -3.54 -5.52 2.30
N MET A 3 -4.30 -5.90 1.26
CA MET A 3 -4.86 -7.24 1.28
C MET A 3 -3.66 -8.18 1.32
N PRO A 4 -3.53 -9.04 2.33
CA PRO A 4 -2.52 -10.07 2.28
C PRO A 4 -2.83 -10.90 1.03
N SER A 5 -1.85 -11.08 0.18
CA SER A 5 -1.80 -12.18 -0.76
C SER A 5 -1.99 -13.43 0.08
N LEU A 6 -3.21 -13.93 0.14
CA LEU A 6 -3.51 -15.26 0.66
C LEU A 6 -2.81 -16.25 -0.27
N THR A 7 -1.56 -16.48 -0.03
CA THR A 7 -0.86 -17.65 -0.54
C THR A 7 -1.43 -18.83 0.24
N ILE A 8 -2.24 -19.62 -0.44
CA ILE A 8 -2.86 -20.85 0.06
C ILE A 8 -1.80 -21.86 0.59
N GLU A 9 -0.52 -21.60 0.44
CA GLU A 9 0.58 -22.50 0.87
C GLU A 9 0.82 -22.52 2.38
N HIS A 10 0.34 -21.58 3.18
CA HIS A 10 0.54 -21.58 4.64
C HIS A 10 -0.63 -22.14 5.46
N MET A 11 -1.68 -22.64 4.82
CA MET A 11 -2.82 -23.25 5.52
C MET A 11 -2.69 -24.76 5.76
N PHE A 12 -1.60 -25.39 5.31
CA PHE A 12 -1.45 -26.85 5.41
C PHE A 12 -0.39 -27.37 6.39
N ASP A 13 0.39 -26.51 7.04
CA ASP A 13 1.51 -26.94 7.90
C ASP A 13 1.18 -27.04 9.40
N THR A 14 -0.06 -26.92 9.81
CA THR A 14 -0.51 -27.23 11.18
C THR A 14 -1.61 -28.27 11.24
N CYS A 15 -1.56 -29.29 10.39
CA CYS A 15 -2.31 -30.49 10.64
C CYS A 15 -1.45 -31.42 11.52
N VAL A 16 -1.52 -31.25 12.83
CA VAL A 16 -1.17 -32.31 13.78
C VAL A 16 -1.97 -33.54 13.35
N CYS A 17 -1.28 -34.56 12.88
CA CYS A 17 -1.82 -35.88 12.63
C CYS A 17 -2.30 -36.47 13.97
N ALA A 18 -3.44 -36.03 14.46
CA ALA A 18 -4.28 -36.85 15.32
C ALA A 18 -4.75 -38.03 14.45
N GLY A 19 -4.52 -39.23 14.92
CA GLY A 19 -4.64 -40.49 14.20
C GLY A 19 -5.76 -40.54 13.18
N ALA A 20 -5.49 -41.14 12.03
CA ALA A 20 -6.46 -41.36 10.99
C ALA A 20 -7.72 -41.97 11.62
N PRO A 21 -8.91 -41.36 11.48
CA PRO A 21 -10.13 -42.07 11.80
C PRO A 21 -10.27 -43.17 10.74
N ASP A 22 -10.28 -44.41 11.16
CA ASP A 22 -10.83 -45.53 10.39
C ASP A 22 -12.30 -45.22 10.09
N GLY A 23 -12.58 -44.80 8.87
CA GLY A 23 -13.94 -44.53 8.44
C GLY A 23 -13.94 -43.77 7.14
N GLY A 24 -13.93 -44.45 6.00
CA GLY A 24 -14.30 -43.86 4.72
C GLY A 24 -15.62 -43.16 4.87
N GLY A 25 -15.67 -41.84 4.54
CA GLY A 25 -16.91 -41.06 4.54
C GLY A 25 -17.99 -41.81 3.78
N SER A 26 -19.23 -41.70 4.22
CA SER A 26 -20.38 -42.35 3.54
C SER A 26 -20.43 -41.83 2.08
N ALA A 27 -20.97 -42.64 1.17
CA ALA A 27 -21.16 -42.21 -0.23
C ALA A 27 -21.89 -40.87 -0.32
N SER A 28 -22.82 -40.60 0.62
CA SER A 28 -23.54 -39.33 0.78
C SER A 28 -22.63 -38.13 1.14
N GLU A 29 -21.61 -38.34 1.95
CA GLU A 29 -20.64 -37.27 2.30
C GLU A 29 -19.70 -36.97 1.13
N LEU A 30 -19.33 -38.00 0.36
CA LEU A 30 -18.55 -37.83 -0.86
C LEU A 30 -19.35 -37.05 -1.93
N ASP A 31 -20.61 -37.40 -2.15
CA ASP A 31 -21.47 -36.73 -3.10
C ASP A 31 -21.68 -35.27 -2.70
N ALA A 32 -21.91 -34.97 -1.42
CA ALA A 32 -22.03 -33.63 -0.89
C ALA A 32 -20.73 -32.81 -1.09
N ALA A 33 -19.56 -33.43 -0.88
CA ALA A 33 -18.27 -32.77 -1.11
C ALA A 33 -18.06 -32.46 -2.59
N ILE A 34 -18.43 -33.36 -3.49
CA ILE A 34 -18.35 -33.16 -4.96
C ILE A 34 -19.26 -32.00 -5.37
N GLU A 35 -20.49 -31.94 -4.86
CA GLU A 35 -21.44 -30.86 -5.12
C GLU A 35 -20.88 -29.50 -4.66
N GLN A 36 -20.31 -29.42 -3.46
CA GLN A 36 -19.69 -28.21 -2.94
C GLN A 36 -18.50 -27.75 -3.80
N VAL A 37 -17.63 -28.66 -4.23
CA VAL A 37 -16.49 -28.33 -5.11
C VAL A 37 -16.98 -27.82 -6.46
N ASN A 38 -18.04 -28.40 -7.03
CA ASN A 38 -18.60 -27.92 -8.28
C ASN A 38 -19.26 -26.54 -8.13
N ALA A 39 -20.02 -26.32 -7.04
CA ALA A 39 -20.57 -25.00 -6.72
C ALA A 39 -19.47 -23.92 -6.56
N LEU A 40 -18.33 -24.27 -5.93
CA LEU A 40 -17.17 -23.39 -5.82
C LEU A 40 -16.58 -23.04 -7.19
N ARG A 41 -16.42 -24.04 -8.09
CA ARG A 41 -15.94 -23.78 -9.46
C ARG A 41 -16.86 -22.85 -10.25
N GLU A 42 -18.17 -23.02 -10.10
CA GLU A 42 -19.15 -22.13 -10.73
C GLU A 42 -19.08 -20.71 -10.15
N ALA A 43 -18.95 -20.59 -8.83
CA ALA A 43 -18.76 -19.30 -8.16
C ALA A 43 -17.49 -18.59 -8.64
N ASP A 44 -16.37 -19.31 -8.77
CA ASP A 44 -15.12 -18.79 -9.30
C ASP A 44 -15.27 -18.33 -10.78
N ALA A 45 -15.99 -19.08 -11.59
CA ALA A 45 -16.27 -18.68 -12.97
C ALA A 45 -17.12 -17.40 -13.05
N ARG A 46 -18.14 -17.25 -12.15
CA ARG A 46 -18.92 -16.00 -12.07
C ARG A 46 -18.05 -14.84 -11.57
N TRP A 47 -17.22 -15.07 -10.58
CA TRP A 47 -16.28 -14.07 -10.07
C TRP A 47 -15.34 -13.56 -11.18
N ARG A 48 -14.71 -14.45 -11.95
CA ARG A 48 -13.83 -14.07 -13.08
C ARG A 48 -14.53 -13.20 -14.12
N LYS A 49 -15.79 -13.48 -14.43
CA LYS A 49 -16.58 -12.62 -15.33
C LYS A 49 -16.84 -11.24 -14.75
N ALA A 50 -17.20 -11.17 -13.47
CA ALA A 50 -17.43 -9.90 -12.77
C ALA A 50 -16.13 -9.08 -12.63
N GLU A 51 -14.99 -9.75 -12.39
CA GLU A 51 -13.68 -9.11 -12.31
C GLU A 51 -13.27 -8.51 -13.68
N ALA A 52 -13.47 -9.26 -14.76
CA ALA A 52 -13.22 -8.77 -16.12
C ALA A 52 -14.10 -7.56 -16.48
N GLU A 53 -15.39 -7.63 -16.15
CA GLU A 53 -16.32 -6.52 -16.35
C GLU A 53 -15.92 -5.29 -15.54
N ARG A 54 -15.55 -5.46 -14.25
CA ARG A 54 -15.04 -4.36 -13.42
C ARG A 54 -13.79 -3.74 -14.03
N ALA A 55 -12.84 -4.55 -14.50
CA ALA A 55 -11.63 -4.06 -15.16
C ALA A 55 -11.94 -3.24 -16.41
N ARG A 56 -12.89 -3.70 -17.24
CA ARG A 56 -13.38 -2.98 -18.40
C ARG A 56 -13.99 -1.64 -18.00
N MET A 57 -14.89 -1.64 -17.01
CA MET A 57 -15.55 -0.43 -16.54
C MET A 57 -14.56 0.60 -15.99
N ILE A 58 -13.53 0.18 -15.26
CA ILE A 58 -12.47 1.08 -14.77
C ILE A 58 -11.78 1.79 -15.93
N VAL A 59 -11.38 1.05 -16.97
CA VAL A 59 -10.69 1.63 -18.12
C VAL A 59 -11.63 2.52 -18.95
N ASP A 60 -12.87 2.11 -19.17
CA ASP A 60 -13.84 2.92 -19.91
C ASP A 60 -14.19 4.21 -19.13
N THR A 61 -14.34 4.11 -17.81
CA THR A 61 -14.64 5.26 -16.96
C THR A 61 -13.49 6.27 -16.94
N ILE A 62 -12.22 5.84 -16.77
CA ILE A 62 -11.09 6.78 -16.75
C ILE A 62 -10.94 7.52 -18.09
N LEU A 63 -11.21 6.86 -19.21
CA LEU A 63 -11.17 7.49 -20.53
C LEU A 63 -12.29 8.51 -20.69
N THR A 64 -13.49 8.19 -20.21
CA THR A 64 -14.65 9.09 -20.22
C THR A 64 -14.41 10.31 -19.32
N VAL A 65 -13.96 10.09 -18.09
CA VAL A 65 -13.59 11.18 -17.15
C VAL A 65 -12.50 12.04 -17.75
N THR A 66 -11.48 11.44 -18.37
CA THR A 66 -10.42 12.19 -19.06
C THR A 66 -10.99 13.05 -20.19
N ALA A 67 -11.94 12.56 -20.98
CA ALA A 67 -12.55 13.31 -22.06
C ALA A 67 -13.33 14.54 -21.54
N VAL A 68 -13.91 14.44 -20.35
CA VAL A 68 -14.60 15.57 -19.69
C VAL A 68 -13.60 16.59 -19.15
N LEU A 69 -12.50 16.14 -18.53
CA LEU A 69 -11.55 16.98 -17.79
C LEU A 69 -10.36 17.49 -18.62
N LYS A 70 -10.16 16.98 -19.85
CA LYS A 70 -9.00 17.31 -20.70
C LYS A 70 -8.83 18.80 -21.05
N GLY A 71 -9.87 19.60 -20.92
CA GLY A 71 -9.79 21.06 -21.13
C GLY A 71 -9.31 21.82 -19.89
N GLU A 72 -9.38 21.19 -18.72
CA GLU A 72 -9.11 21.80 -17.41
C GLU A 72 -7.83 21.25 -16.79
N GLN A 73 -7.39 20.06 -17.21
CA GLN A 73 -6.25 19.36 -16.64
C GLN A 73 -5.21 18.96 -17.70
N ALA A 74 -3.96 18.90 -17.30
CA ALA A 74 -2.89 18.36 -18.14
C ALA A 74 -3.15 16.86 -18.42
N LEU A 75 -2.79 16.42 -19.63
CA LEU A 75 -2.79 15.02 -19.99
C LEU A 75 -1.42 14.41 -19.71
N VAL A 76 -1.38 13.37 -18.90
CA VAL A 76 -0.16 12.72 -18.46
C VAL A 76 -0.17 11.21 -18.74
N PRO A 77 1.00 10.59 -18.94
CA PRO A 77 1.08 9.14 -19.04
C PRO A 77 0.77 8.50 -17.67
N ARG A 78 -0.11 7.50 -17.66
CA ARG A 78 -0.47 6.73 -16.45
C ARG A 78 -0.15 5.24 -16.60
N SER A 79 0.54 4.86 -17.67
CA SER A 79 1.07 3.52 -17.90
C SER A 79 2.29 3.61 -18.83
N SER A 80 2.76 2.47 -19.33
CA SER A 80 3.88 2.41 -20.26
C SER A 80 3.55 3.05 -21.62
N SER A 81 4.56 3.29 -22.46
CA SER A 81 4.39 3.83 -23.83
C SER A 81 3.35 3.04 -24.63
N GLY A 82 2.63 3.71 -25.53
CA GLY A 82 1.54 3.10 -26.32
C GLY A 82 0.20 3.07 -25.62
N THR A 83 0.08 3.64 -24.43
CA THR A 83 -1.21 3.82 -23.74
C THR A 83 -1.71 5.26 -23.90
N PRO A 84 -3.04 5.50 -23.85
CA PRO A 84 -3.58 6.86 -23.90
C PRO A 84 -3.11 7.70 -22.72
N LEU A 85 -2.96 9.01 -22.96
CA LEU A 85 -2.73 9.98 -21.92
C LEU A 85 -4.02 10.21 -21.14
N ILE A 86 -3.90 10.35 -19.84
CA ILE A 86 -5.02 10.50 -18.90
C ILE A 86 -4.94 11.86 -18.23
N ALA A 87 -6.08 12.52 -17.97
CA ALA A 87 -6.12 13.76 -17.20
C ALA A 87 -5.47 13.57 -15.82
N GLU A 88 -4.61 14.51 -15.44
CA GLU A 88 -3.64 14.33 -14.33
C GLU A 88 -4.29 13.85 -13.02
N PHE A 89 -5.47 14.36 -12.70
CA PHE A 89 -6.15 14.03 -11.45
C PHE A 89 -7.41 13.16 -11.62
N ALA A 90 -7.69 12.67 -12.81
CA ALA A 90 -8.88 11.84 -13.08
C ALA A 90 -8.92 10.54 -12.26
N HIS A 91 -7.76 10.01 -11.86
CA HIS A 91 -7.66 8.83 -11.01
C HIS A 91 -8.25 9.04 -9.60
N LEU A 92 -8.30 10.29 -9.11
CA LEU A 92 -8.90 10.62 -7.82
C LEU A 92 -10.42 10.41 -7.82
N GLU A 93 -11.09 10.71 -8.94
CA GLU A 93 -12.52 10.39 -9.12
C GLU A 93 -12.76 8.87 -9.01
N LEU A 94 -11.92 8.06 -9.65
CA LEU A 94 -12.02 6.62 -9.55
C LEU A 94 -11.73 6.12 -8.14
N ALA A 95 -10.72 6.67 -7.49
CA ALA A 95 -10.35 6.30 -6.12
C ALA A 95 -11.53 6.50 -5.17
N ALA A 96 -12.15 7.68 -5.23
CA ALA A 96 -13.32 8.01 -4.42
C ALA A 96 -14.53 7.12 -4.78
N ALA A 97 -14.78 6.86 -6.07
CA ALA A 97 -15.90 6.03 -6.51
C ALA A 97 -15.74 4.54 -6.13
N LEU A 98 -14.51 4.02 -6.16
CA LEU A 98 -14.19 2.63 -5.83
C LEU A 98 -13.99 2.38 -4.33
N GLY A 99 -13.91 3.43 -3.52
CA GLY A 99 -13.58 3.31 -2.10
C GLY A 99 -12.15 2.83 -1.86
N CYS A 100 -11.23 3.17 -2.77
CA CYS A 100 -9.83 2.77 -2.74
C CYS A 100 -8.91 3.97 -2.50
N SER A 101 -7.68 3.72 -2.01
CA SER A 101 -6.71 4.82 -1.90
C SER A 101 -6.26 5.31 -3.29
N PRO A 102 -5.90 6.60 -3.43
CA PRO A 102 -5.38 7.14 -4.68
C PRO A 102 -4.18 6.37 -5.25
N SER A 103 -3.26 5.92 -4.40
CA SER A 103 -2.08 5.15 -4.79
C SER A 103 -2.43 3.77 -5.33
N GLN A 104 -3.35 3.07 -4.67
CA GLN A 104 -3.85 1.76 -5.11
C GLN A 104 -4.56 1.87 -6.47
N THR A 105 -5.40 2.90 -6.63
CA THR A 105 -6.10 3.16 -7.89
C THR A 105 -5.14 3.47 -9.03
N LEU A 106 -4.09 4.26 -8.78
CA LEU A 106 -3.05 4.51 -9.80
C LEU A 106 -2.33 3.24 -10.22
N GLN A 107 -2.01 2.34 -9.29
CA GLN A 107 -1.35 1.07 -9.59
C GLN A 107 -2.25 0.14 -10.41
N GLU A 108 -3.53 0.06 -10.06
CA GLU A 108 -4.52 -0.71 -10.82
C GLU A 108 -4.68 -0.16 -12.24
N LEU A 109 -4.85 1.16 -12.38
CA LEU A 109 -4.93 1.84 -13.68
C LEU A 109 -3.68 1.61 -14.55
N TYR A 110 -2.49 1.74 -13.95
CA TYR A 110 -1.24 1.47 -14.67
C TYR A 110 -1.27 0.10 -15.33
N SER A 111 -1.70 -0.91 -14.59
CA SER A 111 -1.74 -2.29 -15.07
C SER A 111 -2.84 -2.50 -16.11
N LEU A 112 -4.06 -2.04 -15.84
CA LEU A 112 -5.20 -2.25 -16.74
C LEU A 112 -5.06 -1.52 -18.08
N LEU A 113 -4.59 -0.26 -18.06
CA LEU A 113 -4.29 0.48 -19.30
C LEU A 113 -3.21 -0.23 -20.11
N GLY A 114 -2.17 -0.72 -19.46
CA GLY A 114 -1.12 -1.46 -20.12
C GLY A 114 -1.60 -2.77 -20.75
N VAL A 115 -2.42 -3.55 -20.05
CA VAL A 115 -3.00 -4.77 -20.63
C VAL A 115 -3.88 -4.43 -21.84
N ARG A 116 -4.83 -3.48 -21.68
CA ARG A 116 -5.80 -3.17 -22.74
C ARG A 116 -5.16 -2.66 -24.03
N PHE A 117 -4.17 -1.75 -23.92
CA PHE A 117 -3.64 -1.05 -25.09
C PHE A 117 -2.36 -1.65 -25.65
N ARG A 118 -1.60 -2.42 -24.86
CA ARG A 118 -0.32 -2.98 -25.29
C ARG A 118 -0.36 -4.50 -25.52
N LEU A 119 -1.35 -5.19 -24.91
CA LEU A 119 -1.54 -6.64 -24.98
C LEU A 119 -3.02 -6.95 -25.34
N PRO A 120 -3.53 -6.49 -26.50
CA PRO A 120 -4.95 -6.56 -26.83
C PRO A 120 -5.48 -8.01 -26.92
N ARG A 121 -4.70 -8.97 -27.40
CA ARG A 121 -5.12 -10.38 -27.43
C ARG A 121 -5.24 -10.97 -26.04
N LEU A 122 -4.34 -10.59 -25.13
CA LEU A 122 -4.43 -10.97 -23.73
C LEU A 122 -5.65 -10.32 -23.06
N TRP A 123 -5.93 -9.05 -23.40
CA TRP A 123 -7.13 -8.35 -22.91
C TRP A 123 -8.42 -9.06 -23.35
N ASP A 124 -8.55 -9.43 -24.62
CA ASP A 124 -9.73 -10.15 -25.12
C ASP A 124 -9.97 -11.45 -24.34
N ARG A 125 -8.91 -12.20 -24.05
CA ARG A 125 -9.00 -13.42 -23.25
C ARG A 125 -9.38 -13.17 -21.78
N VAL A 126 -9.00 -12.02 -21.24
CA VAL A 126 -9.48 -11.58 -19.91
C VAL A 126 -10.98 -11.28 -19.98
N MET A 127 -11.44 -10.59 -21.03
CA MET A 127 -12.87 -10.28 -21.23
C MET A 127 -13.72 -11.54 -21.40
N ASP A 128 -13.16 -12.57 -22.03
CA ASP A 128 -13.78 -13.90 -22.16
C ASP A 128 -13.70 -14.73 -20.86
N ALA A 129 -13.13 -14.19 -19.80
CA ALA A 129 -12.89 -14.84 -18.51
C ALA A 129 -12.01 -16.12 -18.58
N GLU A 130 -11.25 -16.31 -19.66
CA GLU A 130 -10.26 -17.39 -19.80
C GLU A 130 -9.05 -17.18 -18.89
N ILE A 131 -8.67 -15.91 -18.71
CA ILE A 131 -7.49 -15.50 -17.92
C ILE A 131 -7.95 -14.56 -16.82
N PRO A 132 -7.64 -14.84 -15.54
CA PRO A 132 -7.87 -13.90 -14.43
C PRO A 132 -7.13 -12.58 -14.65
N VAL A 133 -7.74 -11.45 -14.27
CA VAL A 133 -7.18 -10.09 -14.43
C VAL A 133 -5.77 -9.99 -13.86
N TRP A 134 -5.54 -10.55 -12.65
CA TRP A 134 -4.23 -10.48 -12.00
C TRP A 134 -3.09 -11.11 -12.83
N LYS A 135 -3.36 -12.19 -13.59
CA LYS A 135 -2.35 -12.82 -14.47
C LYS A 135 -1.98 -11.89 -15.63
N ALA A 136 -2.96 -11.23 -16.22
CA ALA A 136 -2.72 -10.27 -17.27
C ALA A 136 -1.94 -9.05 -16.75
N CYS A 137 -2.30 -8.52 -15.58
CA CYS A 137 -1.55 -7.45 -14.92
C CYS A 137 -0.11 -7.88 -14.60
N HIS A 138 0.09 -9.14 -14.18
CA HIS A 138 1.43 -9.68 -13.96
C HIS A 138 2.25 -9.76 -15.26
N VAL A 139 1.65 -10.21 -16.38
CA VAL A 139 2.32 -10.16 -17.69
C VAL A 139 2.69 -8.73 -18.07
N HIS A 140 1.77 -7.76 -17.89
CA HIS A 140 2.06 -6.36 -18.17
C HIS A 140 3.23 -5.84 -17.31
N SER A 141 3.29 -6.16 -16.02
CA SER A 141 4.39 -5.73 -15.16
C SER A 141 5.76 -6.22 -15.64
N LEU A 142 5.81 -7.45 -16.19
CA LEU A 142 7.03 -8.02 -16.78
C LEU A 142 7.40 -7.39 -18.14
N THR A 143 6.43 -6.82 -18.86
CA THR A 143 6.60 -6.29 -20.22
C THR A 143 6.59 -4.77 -20.28
N SER A 144 6.51 -4.10 -19.15
CA SER A 144 6.36 -2.63 -19.04
C SER A 144 7.48 -1.83 -19.72
N THR A 145 8.67 -2.39 -19.80
CA THR A 145 9.86 -1.78 -20.42
C THR A 145 9.99 -2.04 -21.93
N LEU A 146 9.19 -2.92 -22.50
CA LEU A 146 9.22 -3.22 -23.94
C LEU A 146 8.60 -2.08 -24.75
N GLY A 147 9.07 -1.88 -25.97
CA GLY A 147 8.41 -1.01 -26.95
C GLY A 147 7.12 -1.63 -27.50
N GLU A 148 6.29 -0.83 -28.17
CA GLU A 148 4.97 -1.25 -28.66
C GLU A 148 5.04 -2.48 -29.60
N SER A 149 5.94 -2.47 -30.59
CA SER A 149 6.12 -3.59 -31.52
C SER A 149 6.58 -4.87 -30.83
N GLN A 150 7.44 -4.75 -29.82
CA GLN A 150 7.90 -5.88 -29.03
C GLN A 150 6.78 -6.47 -28.17
N CYS A 151 5.94 -5.61 -27.59
CA CYS A 151 4.74 -6.05 -26.85
C CYS A 151 3.75 -6.75 -27.75
N ALA A 152 3.48 -6.24 -28.95
CA ALA A 152 2.59 -6.88 -29.92
C ALA A 152 3.10 -8.28 -30.30
N THR A 153 4.40 -8.41 -30.58
CA THR A 153 5.01 -9.72 -30.89
C THR A 153 4.92 -10.67 -29.70
N LEU A 154 5.13 -10.17 -28.46
CA LEU A 154 5.01 -10.98 -27.25
C LEU A 154 3.57 -11.46 -27.05
N ASP A 155 2.59 -10.58 -27.21
CA ASP A 155 1.17 -10.87 -27.06
C ASP A 155 0.72 -12.00 -28.03
N GLU A 156 1.27 -12.01 -29.25
CA GLU A 156 1.06 -13.10 -30.22
C GLU A 156 1.64 -14.43 -29.77
N LEU A 157 2.80 -14.41 -29.14
CA LEU A 157 3.56 -15.61 -28.74
C LEU A 157 3.22 -16.11 -27.33
N LEU A 158 2.42 -15.38 -26.57
CA LEU A 158 2.17 -15.65 -25.15
C LEU A 158 1.52 -17.03 -24.89
N GLY A 159 0.69 -17.53 -25.83
CA GLY A 159 0.09 -18.86 -25.74
C GLY A 159 -0.93 -18.99 -24.59
N GLN A 160 -1.19 -20.23 -24.17
CA GLN A 160 -2.23 -20.61 -23.20
C GLN A 160 -1.73 -20.52 -21.75
N ILE A 161 -1.69 -19.31 -21.18
CA ILE A 161 -1.20 -19.08 -19.81
C ILE A 161 -2.28 -19.23 -18.72
N GLY A 162 -3.56 -19.38 -19.10
CA GLY A 162 -4.68 -19.36 -18.15
C GLY A 162 -4.57 -20.38 -17.02
N SER A 163 -4.05 -21.59 -17.29
CA SER A 163 -3.88 -22.66 -16.33
C SER A 163 -2.52 -22.64 -15.58
N TRP A 164 -1.63 -21.67 -15.87
CA TRP A 164 -0.29 -21.64 -15.30
C TRP A 164 -0.26 -20.85 -13.99
N ASN A 165 0.61 -21.27 -13.06
CA ASN A 165 0.92 -20.48 -11.89
C ASN A 165 1.84 -19.29 -12.24
N GLN A 166 1.95 -18.34 -11.32
CA GLN A 166 2.72 -17.11 -11.51
C GLN A 166 4.18 -17.36 -11.90
N GLY A 167 4.85 -18.30 -11.23
CA GLY A 167 6.27 -18.60 -11.50
C GLY A 167 6.49 -19.16 -12.91
N ARG A 168 5.53 -19.97 -13.43
CA ARG A 168 5.60 -20.47 -14.81
C ARG A 168 5.37 -19.36 -15.82
N ILE A 169 4.41 -18.46 -15.56
CA ILE A 169 4.16 -17.27 -16.39
C ILE A 169 5.42 -16.41 -16.44
N THR A 170 5.99 -16.06 -15.29
CA THR A 170 7.22 -15.25 -15.19
C THR A 170 8.36 -15.86 -16.01
N ARG A 171 8.60 -17.15 -15.87
CA ARG A 171 9.67 -17.83 -16.61
C ARG A 171 9.43 -17.79 -18.12
N HIS A 172 8.21 -18.07 -18.55
CA HIS A 172 7.85 -18.06 -19.97
C HIS A 172 7.98 -16.67 -20.58
N VAL A 173 7.41 -15.64 -19.94
CA VAL A 173 7.50 -14.25 -20.39
C VAL A 173 8.95 -13.79 -20.47
N ASN A 174 9.79 -14.12 -19.49
CA ASN A 174 11.21 -13.78 -19.51
C ASN A 174 11.95 -14.46 -20.68
N LEU A 175 11.61 -15.71 -21.01
CA LEU A 175 12.18 -16.39 -22.19
C LEU A 175 11.74 -15.70 -23.51
N LEU A 176 10.48 -15.28 -23.61
CA LEU A 176 10.00 -14.51 -24.76
C LEU A 176 10.73 -13.17 -24.88
N ILE A 177 10.87 -12.44 -23.79
CA ILE A 177 11.62 -11.16 -23.76
C ILE A 177 13.05 -11.36 -24.22
N ALA A 178 13.75 -12.38 -23.70
CA ALA A 178 15.11 -12.69 -24.10
C ALA A 178 15.23 -12.99 -25.61
N ARG A 179 14.20 -13.56 -26.21
CA ARG A 179 14.16 -13.88 -27.63
C ARG A 179 13.81 -12.68 -28.51
N ILE A 180 12.84 -11.85 -28.08
CA ILE A 180 12.29 -10.74 -28.87
C ILE A 180 13.16 -9.49 -28.72
N ALA A 181 13.71 -9.25 -27.53
CA ALA A 181 14.40 -8.03 -27.15
C ALA A 181 15.59 -8.32 -26.24
N PRO A 182 16.64 -9.03 -26.70
CA PRO A 182 17.78 -9.43 -25.88
C PRO A 182 18.49 -8.23 -25.25
N GLN A 183 18.52 -7.08 -25.90
CA GLN A 183 19.08 -5.82 -25.36
C GLN A 183 18.34 -5.30 -24.12
N MET A 184 17.09 -5.70 -23.92
CA MET A 184 16.32 -5.31 -22.75
C MET A 184 16.71 -6.04 -21.47
N ILE A 185 17.49 -7.12 -21.57
CA ILE A 185 18.00 -7.84 -20.39
C ILE A 185 18.90 -6.92 -19.57
N GLU A 186 19.81 -6.21 -20.23
CA GLU A 186 20.74 -5.26 -19.59
C GLU A 186 19.97 -4.06 -19.00
N VAL A 187 19.06 -3.46 -19.78
CA VAL A 187 18.21 -2.35 -19.30
C VAL A 187 17.40 -2.76 -18.08
N ARG A 188 16.81 -3.96 -18.07
CA ARG A 188 16.05 -4.48 -16.93
C ARG A 188 16.95 -4.73 -15.71
N ALA A 189 18.17 -5.21 -15.92
CA ALA A 189 19.14 -5.36 -14.85
C ALA A 189 19.53 -4.02 -14.23
N GLU A 190 19.78 -3.00 -15.05
CA GLU A 190 20.04 -1.63 -14.57
C GLU A 190 18.85 -1.03 -13.81
N LEU A 191 17.63 -1.18 -14.35
CA LEU A 191 16.41 -0.72 -13.67
C LEU A 191 16.20 -1.43 -12.34
N ALA A 192 16.42 -2.75 -12.28
CA ALA A 192 16.35 -3.53 -11.05
C ALA A 192 17.41 -3.07 -10.04
N GLU A 193 18.59 -2.69 -10.52
CA GLU A 193 19.63 -2.13 -9.67
C GLU A 193 19.24 -0.79 -9.05
N ARG A 194 18.69 0.13 -9.86
CA ARG A 194 18.18 1.44 -9.39
C ARG A 194 16.95 1.33 -8.51
N ALA A 195 16.17 0.26 -8.64
CA ALA A 195 14.97 0.01 -7.84
C ALA A 195 15.27 -0.60 -6.46
N ARG A 196 16.55 -0.92 -6.16
CA ARG A 196 16.96 -1.46 -4.85
C ARG A 196 16.56 -0.50 -3.74
N ARG A 197 15.82 -1.02 -2.77
CA ARG A 197 15.33 -0.24 -1.63
C ARG A 197 15.03 -1.14 -0.46
N VAL A 198 14.98 -0.54 0.72
CA VAL A 198 14.46 -1.16 1.95
C VAL A 198 13.29 -0.31 2.43
N VAL A 199 12.17 -0.96 2.70
CA VAL A 199 10.96 -0.32 3.23
C VAL A 199 10.55 -1.08 4.47
N PHE A 200 10.15 -0.34 5.51
CA PHE A 200 9.55 -0.90 6.71
C PHE A 200 8.08 -0.51 6.75
N ASP A 201 7.22 -1.51 6.89
CA ASP A 201 5.79 -1.35 7.14
C ASP A 201 5.52 -1.70 8.60
N MET A 202 5.00 -0.74 9.36
CA MET A 202 4.64 -0.94 10.76
C MET A 202 3.25 -1.57 10.83
N ASP A 203 3.12 -2.67 11.58
CA ASP A 203 1.84 -3.34 11.79
C ASP A 203 1.16 -2.73 13.01
N GLU A 204 0.17 -1.88 12.76
CA GLU A 204 -0.56 -1.18 13.81
C GLU A 204 -1.28 -2.15 14.75
N GLY A 205 -1.09 -1.96 16.05
CA GLY A 205 -1.77 -2.71 17.11
C GLY A 205 -1.13 -4.04 17.50
N VAL A 206 -0.12 -4.55 16.78
CA VAL A 206 0.54 -5.84 17.06
C VAL A 206 1.99 -5.65 17.55
N GLY A 207 2.56 -4.44 17.38
CA GLY A 207 3.95 -4.12 17.78
C GLY A 207 4.98 -4.89 16.97
N SER A 208 4.67 -5.26 15.74
CA SER A 208 5.56 -5.85 14.76
C SER A 208 5.74 -4.94 13.55
N ALA A 209 6.76 -5.22 12.75
CA ALA A 209 7.01 -4.52 11.49
C ALA A 209 7.43 -5.51 10.42
N TYR A 210 7.01 -5.26 9.20
CA TYR A 210 7.48 -5.97 8.02
C TYR A 210 8.63 -5.20 7.38
N MET A 211 9.67 -5.91 6.97
CA MET A 211 10.76 -5.35 6.18
C MET A 211 10.69 -5.93 4.77
N HIS A 212 10.52 -5.05 3.79
CA HIS A 212 10.60 -5.38 2.38
C HIS A 212 11.90 -4.84 1.79
N ALA A 213 12.79 -5.72 1.37
CA ALA A 213 14.09 -5.34 0.82
C ALA A 213 14.28 -5.88 -0.59
N GLN A 214 14.65 -5.03 -1.53
CA GLN A 214 15.14 -5.42 -2.85
C GLN A 214 16.65 -5.17 -2.89
N LEU A 215 17.43 -6.25 -2.86
CA LEU A 215 18.87 -6.26 -2.74
C LEU A 215 19.54 -6.85 -3.98
N ALA A 216 20.85 -6.67 -4.13
CA ALA A 216 21.63 -7.50 -5.02
C ALA A 216 21.58 -8.98 -4.56
N ILE A 217 21.59 -9.91 -5.49
CA ILE A 217 21.54 -11.35 -5.15
C ILE A 217 22.66 -11.74 -4.20
N THR A 218 23.86 -11.24 -4.43
CA THR A 218 25.02 -11.49 -3.57
C THR A 218 24.80 -10.99 -2.15
N ASP A 219 24.28 -9.77 -2.00
CA ASP A 219 24.02 -9.15 -0.71
C ASP A 219 22.89 -9.88 0.05
N ALA A 220 21.83 -10.28 -0.66
CA ALA A 220 20.74 -11.06 -0.09
C ALA A 220 21.25 -12.41 0.45
N LEU A 221 22.11 -13.12 -0.32
CA LEU A 221 22.70 -14.38 0.11
C LEU A 221 23.65 -14.22 1.32
N HIS A 222 24.42 -13.12 1.35
CA HIS A 222 25.28 -12.82 2.50
C HIS A 222 24.47 -12.48 3.73
N LEU A 223 23.44 -11.65 3.58
CA LEU A 223 22.53 -11.29 4.68
C LEU A 223 21.83 -12.53 5.25
N ASP A 224 21.28 -13.41 4.39
CA ASP A 224 20.60 -14.63 4.82
C ASP A 224 21.54 -15.54 5.63
N ARG A 225 22.78 -15.75 5.16
CA ARG A 225 23.79 -16.54 5.88
C ARG A 225 24.16 -15.91 7.23
N THR A 226 24.32 -14.60 7.28
CA THR A 226 24.65 -13.88 8.52
C THR A 226 23.52 -14.02 9.53
N VAL A 227 22.28 -13.83 9.10
CA VAL A 227 21.08 -14.02 9.94
C VAL A 227 20.99 -15.44 10.44
N ALA A 228 21.25 -16.46 9.59
CA ALA A 228 21.26 -17.85 9.99
C ALA A 228 22.35 -18.16 11.05
N SER A 229 23.55 -17.60 10.88
CA SER A 229 24.66 -17.77 11.83
C SER A 229 24.36 -17.13 13.20
N LEU A 230 23.82 -15.93 13.19
CA LEU A 230 23.38 -15.24 14.42
C LEU A 230 22.23 -16.00 15.11
N ALA A 231 21.24 -16.47 14.36
CA ALA A 231 20.12 -17.27 14.89
C ALA A 231 20.61 -18.57 15.56
N SER A 232 21.64 -19.21 14.98
CA SER A 232 22.28 -20.39 15.57
C SER A 232 23.01 -20.05 16.86
N ALA A 233 23.72 -18.92 16.92
CA ALA A 233 24.43 -18.47 18.13
C ALA A 233 23.45 -18.08 19.26
N LEU A 234 22.24 -17.64 18.93
CA LEU A 234 21.17 -17.32 19.88
C LEU A 234 20.53 -18.57 20.52
N ALA A 235 20.69 -19.76 19.93
CA ALA A 235 20.00 -20.97 20.40
C ALA A 235 20.27 -21.32 21.86
N ALA A 236 21.50 -21.06 22.35
CA ALA A 236 21.87 -21.35 23.74
C ALA A 236 21.21 -20.40 24.76
N SER A 237 21.00 -19.13 24.39
CA SER A 237 20.40 -18.11 25.25
C SER A 237 18.88 -18.00 25.09
N HIS A 238 18.31 -18.55 24.01
CA HIS A 238 16.88 -18.50 23.68
C HIS A 238 16.41 -19.91 23.26
N PRO A 239 16.47 -20.91 24.16
CA PRO A 239 16.19 -22.31 23.82
C PRO A 239 14.70 -22.54 23.49
N ASP A 240 13.80 -21.74 24.03
CA ASP A 240 12.35 -21.87 23.86
C ASP A 240 11.84 -21.17 22.60
N GLU A 241 12.67 -20.36 21.91
CA GLU A 241 12.31 -19.70 20.67
C GLU A 241 12.49 -20.66 19.47
N SER A 242 11.54 -20.56 18.52
CA SER A 242 11.67 -21.23 17.23
C SER A 242 12.87 -20.71 16.41
N VAL A 243 13.23 -21.41 15.36
CA VAL A 243 14.27 -20.93 14.43
C VAL A 243 13.89 -19.59 13.81
N ASP A 244 12.63 -19.41 13.45
CA ASP A 244 12.15 -18.20 12.80
C ASP A 244 12.12 -16.99 13.75
N GLU A 245 11.74 -17.19 15.01
CA GLU A 245 11.84 -16.14 16.04
C GLU A 245 13.30 -15.73 16.27
N ARG A 246 14.22 -16.69 16.34
CA ARG A 246 15.66 -16.39 16.45
C ARG A 246 16.21 -15.71 15.19
N ARG A 247 15.73 -16.04 13.98
CA ARG A 247 16.11 -15.34 12.75
C ARG A 247 15.61 -13.89 12.75
N SER A 248 14.38 -13.65 13.19
CA SER A 248 13.83 -12.30 13.36
C SER A 248 14.67 -11.48 14.35
N ARG A 249 14.99 -12.05 15.52
CA ARG A 249 15.86 -11.45 16.53
C ARG A 249 17.28 -11.18 16.01
N ALA A 250 17.84 -12.13 15.24
CA ALA A 250 19.15 -11.99 14.61
C ALA A 250 19.20 -10.82 13.63
N LEU A 251 18.15 -10.64 12.83
CA LEU A 251 18.03 -9.48 11.94
C LEU A 251 18.04 -8.16 12.73
N GLY A 252 17.31 -8.10 13.86
CA GLY A 252 17.33 -6.93 14.76
C GLY A 252 18.72 -6.65 15.39
N LEU A 253 19.52 -7.69 15.62
CA LEU A 253 20.89 -7.53 16.15
C LEU A 253 21.85 -6.88 15.13
N LEU A 254 21.60 -7.00 13.83
CA LEU A 254 22.40 -6.33 12.81
C LEU A 254 22.31 -4.82 12.86
N ALA A 255 21.29 -4.26 13.51
CA ALA A 255 21.22 -2.84 13.83
C ALA A 255 22.27 -2.40 14.86
N ASN A 256 22.93 -3.36 15.52
CA ASN A 256 24.05 -3.12 16.45
C ASN A 256 25.24 -4.02 16.05
N PRO A 257 26.11 -3.56 15.12
CA PRO A 257 27.21 -4.37 14.57
C PRO A 257 28.19 -4.89 15.64
N GLU A 258 28.42 -4.12 16.69
CA GLU A 258 29.32 -4.53 17.79
C GLU A 258 28.75 -5.75 18.55
N GLN A 259 27.45 -5.70 18.85
CA GLN A 259 26.76 -6.80 19.54
C GLN A 259 26.67 -8.05 18.62
N ALA A 260 26.34 -7.86 17.35
CA ALA A 260 26.30 -8.94 16.37
C ALA A 260 27.69 -9.61 16.24
N GLY A 261 28.75 -8.79 16.11
CA GLY A 261 30.12 -9.27 16.01
C GLY A 261 30.59 -9.96 17.29
N ALA A 262 30.26 -9.44 18.47
CA ALA A 262 30.58 -10.08 19.74
C ALA A 262 29.92 -11.45 19.88
N LEU A 263 28.63 -11.55 19.55
CA LEU A 263 27.87 -12.82 19.59
C LEU A 263 28.46 -13.87 18.65
N LEU A 264 28.80 -13.50 17.43
CA LEU A 264 29.43 -14.41 16.46
C LEU A 264 30.81 -14.91 16.92
N ASN A 265 31.51 -14.13 17.75
CA ASN A 265 32.82 -14.48 18.31
C ASN A 265 32.74 -15.10 19.73
N GLY A 266 31.53 -15.45 20.20
CA GLY A 266 31.34 -16.02 21.53
C GLY A 266 31.67 -15.06 22.69
N ARG A 267 31.54 -13.75 22.49
CA ARG A 267 31.81 -12.71 23.49
C ARG A 267 30.51 -12.04 23.92
N GLU A 268 30.46 -11.58 25.19
CA GLU A 268 29.37 -10.71 25.65
C GLU A 268 29.65 -9.26 25.21
N ALA A 269 28.68 -8.58 24.62
CA ALA A 269 28.70 -7.15 24.37
C ALA A 269 27.58 -6.50 25.17
N LYS A 270 27.96 -5.53 26.04
CA LYS A 270 26.99 -4.63 26.69
C LYS A 270 26.75 -3.42 25.77
N THR A 271 25.53 -3.28 25.30
CA THR A 271 25.18 -2.13 24.47
C THR A 271 23.87 -1.52 24.94
N GLU A 272 23.90 -0.21 25.23
CA GLU A 272 22.67 0.57 25.43
C GLU A 272 22.04 0.84 24.06
N ARG A 273 20.81 0.42 23.88
CA ARG A 273 19.99 0.85 22.74
C ARG A 273 19.55 2.29 22.99
N ARG A 274 19.79 3.17 22.03
CA ARG A 274 19.24 4.52 22.03
C ARG A 274 18.19 4.60 20.96
N ALA A 275 16.93 4.74 21.36
CA ALA A 275 15.83 5.07 20.47
C ALA A 275 15.03 6.20 21.12
N GLU A 276 14.60 7.17 20.36
CA GLU A 276 13.60 8.15 20.77
C GLU A 276 12.26 7.63 20.28
N ILE A 277 11.35 7.34 21.19
CA ILE A 277 10.00 6.88 20.91
C ILE A 277 9.07 7.94 21.49
N VAL A 278 8.21 8.51 20.65
CA VAL A 278 7.14 9.41 21.08
C VAL A 278 5.88 8.56 21.22
N ALA A 279 5.43 8.39 22.46
CA ALA A 279 4.24 7.62 22.78
C ALA A 279 3.16 8.53 23.39
N HIS A 280 1.96 8.47 22.86
CA HIS A 280 0.79 9.20 23.35
C HIS A 280 -0.11 8.25 24.14
N ILE A 281 -0.35 8.57 25.40
CA ILE A 281 -1.26 7.81 26.27
C ILE A 281 -2.45 8.71 26.58
N TYR A 282 -3.64 8.25 26.20
CA TYR A 282 -4.86 9.00 26.39
C TYR A 282 -5.52 8.62 27.72
N PRO A 283 -6.04 9.61 28.49
CA PRO A 283 -6.72 9.34 29.76
C PRO A 283 -7.91 8.38 29.60
N ASP A 284 -8.61 8.46 28.46
CA ASP A 284 -9.79 7.66 28.17
C ASP A 284 -9.43 6.22 27.69
N SER A 285 -8.16 5.97 27.38
CA SER A 285 -7.67 4.66 26.94
C SER A 285 -6.31 4.33 27.57
N PRO A 286 -6.23 4.18 28.89
CA PRO A 286 -4.95 4.05 29.62
C PRO A 286 -4.22 2.72 29.35
N HIS A 287 -4.86 1.76 28.66
CA HIS A 287 -4.27 0.46 28.33
C HIS A 287 -3.60 0.44 26.96
N CYS A 288 -3.76 1.50 26.17
CA CYS A 288 -3.23 1.62 24.83
C CYS A 288 -2.42 2.92 24.69
N ALA A 289 -1.27 2.83 24.04
CA ALA A 289 -0.47 3.98 23.65
C ALA A 289 -0.43 4.07 22.13
N SER A 290 -0.52 5.27 21.57
CA SER A 290 -0.21 5.54 20.16
C SER A 290 1.24 5.97 20.05
N ILE A 291 2.02 5.34 19.19
CA ILE A 291 3.42 5.67 18.94
C ILE A 291 3.51 6.29 17.54
N ASP A 292 4.19 7.41 17.42
CA ASP A 292 4.44 8.06 16.13
C ASP A 292 5.10 7.07 15.16
N ASP A 293 4.64 7.01 13.93
CA ASP A 293 5.09 6.10 12.86
C ASP A 293 4.92 4.59 13.12
N VAL A 294 4.31 4.19 14.25
CA VAL A 294 4.11 2.76 14.63
C VAL A 294 2.62 2.42 14.80
N GLY A 295 1.80 3.41 15.19
CA GLY A 295 0.38 3.20 15.50
C GLY A 295 0.11 2.80 16.94
N SER A 296 -1.03 2.15 17.20
CA SER A 296 -1.49 1.81 18.56
C SER A 296 -0.83 0.53 19.08
N VAL A 297 -0.26 0.59 20.28
CA VAL A 297 0.35 -0.55 20.98
C VAL A 297 -0.20 -0.67 22.41
N PRO A 298 -0.32 -1.89 22.97
CA PRO A 298 -0.63 -2.07 24.39
C PRO A 298 0.44 -1.44 25.28
N VAL A 299 0.05 -0.72 26.34
CA VAL A 299 1.00 -0.09 27.28
C VAL A 299 1.95 -1.11 27.93
N ALA A 300 1.49 -2.34 28.16
CA ALA A 300 2.34 -3.42 28.66
C ALA A 300 3.49 -3.77 27.68
N GLN A 301 3.20 -3.74 26.37
CA GLN A 301 4.21 -3.97 25.33
C GLN A 301 5.16 -2.78 25.21
N LEU A 302 4.67 -1.55 25.35
CA LEU A 302 5.50 -0.35 25.41
C LEU A 302 6.54 -0.44 26.53
N ALA A 303 6.17 -0.92 27.71
CA ALA A 303 7.09 -1.13 28.82
C ALA A 303 8.22 -2.12 28.46
N SER A 304 7.90 -3.19 27.73
CA SER A 304 8.89 -4.16 27.24
C SER A 304 9.82 -3.55 26.17
N MET A 305 9.27 -2.76 25.24
CA MET A 305 10.06 -2.05 24.22
C MET A 305 11.05 -1.06 24.84
N LEU A 306 10.68 -0.43 25.97
CA LEU A 306 11.48 0.59 26.65
C LEU A 306 12.45 0.02 27.68
N ALA A 307 12.40 -1.27 28.02
CA ALA A 307 13.14 -1.89 29.14
C ALA A 307 14.67 -1.67 29.08
N HIS A 308 15.24 -1.38 27.93
CA HIS A 308 16.68 -1.14 27.72
C HIS A 308 16.96 0.13 26.91
N THR A 309 16.03 1.09 26.92
CA THR A 309 16.08 2.30 26.10
C THR A 309 16.09 3.53 27.02
N ARG A 310 16.89 4.56 26.68
CA ARG A 310 16.81 5.84 27.37
C ARG A 310 15.52 6.55 26.95
N VAL A 311 14.61 6.76 27.88
CA VAL A 311 13.30 7.39 27.67
C VAL A 311 13.34 8.87 28.01
N THR A 312 12.83 9.71 27.12
CA THR A 312 12.53 11.12 27.40
C THR A 312 11.02 11.29 27.43
N ILE A 313 10.46 11.62 28.58
CA ILE A 313 9.02 11.86 28.74
C ILE A 313 8.76 13.35 28.45
N ARG A 314 7.90 13.62 27.47
CA ARG A 314 7.37 14.95 27.18
C ARG A 314 5.88 14.95 27.52
N PRO A 315 5.42 15.87 28.41
CA PRO A 315 3.99 15.94 28.72
C PRO A 315 3.18 16.33 27.47
N VAL A 316 2.02 15.70 27.29
CA VAL A 316 1.05 16.09 26.27
C VAL A 316 0.43 17.44 26.67
N LEU A 317 0.50 18.40 25.76
CA LEU A 317 -0.18 19.70 25.91
C LEU A 317 -1.62 19.57 25.36
N ASP A 318 -2.55 20.26 26.00
CA ASP A 318 -3.88 20.45 25.44
C ASP A 318 -3.80 21.34 24.19
N TYR A 319 -3.98 20.72 23.02
CA TYR A 319 -3.92 21.40 21.74
C TYR A 319 -5.22 22.15 21.38
N SER A 320 -6.31 21.98 22.15
CA SER A 320 -7.59 22.63 21.88
C SER A 320 -7.53 24.16 22.01
N SER A 321 -6.54 24.67 22.75
CA SER A 321 -6.34 26.09 23.06
C SER A 321 -5.18 26.75 22.31
N LEU A 322 -4.66 26.14 21.23
CA LEU A 322 -3.56 26.75 20.49
C LEU A 322 -3.99 28.03 19.78
N PRO A 323 -3.23 29.13 19.97
CA PRO A 323 -3.56 30.39 19.31
C PRO A 323 -3.41 30.27 17.79
N ALA A 324 -4.29 30.93 17.05
CA ALA A 324 -4.18 31.09 15.61
C ALA A 324 -2.93 31.93 15.24
N GLY A 325 -2.37 31.67 14.06
CA GLY A 325 -1.19 32.38 13.52
C GLY A 325 -1.53 33.23 12.31
N ASP A 326 -0.74 34.30 12.13
CA ASP A 326 -0.89 35.22 10.99
C ASP A 326 0.09 34.89 9.83
N ARG A 327 0.91 33.84 9.99
CA ARG A 327 1.82 33.38 8.95
C ARG A 327 1.18 32.26 8.14
N HIS A 328 1.53 32.17 6.88
CA HIS A 328 1.11 31.06 6.03
C HIS A 328 1.49 29.69 6.63
N ASP A 329 2.73 29.54 7.07
CA ASP A 329 3.19 28.24 7.60
C ASP A 329 2.73 28.04 9.05
N PRO A 330 2.16 26.87 9.38
CA PRO A 330 1.79 26.52 10.75
C PRO A 330 3.02 26.38 11.65
N THR A 331 2.86 26.75 12.93
CA THR A 331 3.92 26.58 13.92
C THR A 331 4.25 25.09 14.13
N PRO A 332 5.47 24.73 14.61
CA PRO A 332 5.82 23.34 14.93
C PRO A 332 4.83 22.69 15.93
N THR A 333 4.23 23.47 16.81
CA THR A 333 3.22 23.00 17.77
C THR A 333 1.89 22.71 17.08
N MET A 334 1.43 23.61 16.21
CA MET A 334 0.23 23.38 15.38
C MET A 334 0.41 22.16 14.48
N ARG A 335 1.59 22.03 13.84
CA ARG A 335 1.92 20.86 13.03
C ARG A 335 1.75 19.57 13.82
N ARG A 336 2.37 19.46 15.00
CA ARG A 336 2.24 18.27 15.85
C ARG A 336 0.80 17.99 16.25
N ALA A 337 0.07 19.02 16.67
CA ALA A 337 -1.35 18.91 17.04
C ALA A 337 -2.21 18.39 15.88
N LEU A 338 -1.98 18.90 14.68
CA LEU A 338 -2.74 18.50 13.50
C LEU A 338 -2.42 17.04 13.10
N LEU A 339 -1.14 16.66 13.05
CA LEU A 339 -0.73 15.29 12.72
C LEU A 339 -1.25 14.26 13.75
N GLN A 340 -1.40 14.68 15.00
CA GLN A 340 -1.98 13.84 16.05
C GLN A 340 -3.51 13.69 15.88
N ARG A 341 -4.20 14.78 15.53
CA ARG A 341 -5.65 14.75 15.25
C ARG A 341 -5.97 13.95 13.99
N GLU A 342 -5.15 14.15 12.95
CA GLU A 342 -5.31 13.54 11.64
C GLU A 342 -4.06 12.70 11.31
N PRO A 343 -4.01 11.43 11.72
CA PRO A 343 -2.83 10.58 11.46
C PRO A 343 -2.63 10.25 9.97
N PHE A 344 -3.69 10.42 9.16
CA PHE A 344 -3.68 10.19 7.72
C PHE A 344 -4.16 11.42 6.95
N GLU A 345 -3.86 11.46 5.66
CA GLU A 345 -4.41 12.40 4.70
C GLU A 345 -5.94 12.43 4.78
N VAL A 346 -6.53 13.62 4.76
CA VAL A 346 -7.98 13.83 4.89
C VAL A 346 -8.73 13.75 3.56
N PHE A 347 -8.14 13.15 2.54
CA PHE A 347 -8.81 12.85 1.28
C PHE A 347 -9.62 11.54 1.38
N PRO A 348 -10.77 11.42 0.69
CA PRO A 348 -11.60 10.22 0.73
C PRO A 348 -10.80 8.93 0.48
N TYR A 349 -10.93 7.98 1.41
CA TYR A 349 -10.29 6.66 1.40
C TYR A 349 -8.76 6.66 1.34
N SER A 350 -8.10 7.79 1.58
CA SER A 350 -6.64 7.83 1.63
C SER A 350 -6.09 7.13 2.86
N ASN A 351 -4.96 6.46 2.68
CA ASN A 351 -4.15 5.86 3.73
C ASN A 351 -2.74 6.44 3.78
N THR A 352 -2.53 7.58 3.15
CA THR A 352 -1.24 8.28 3.15
C THR A 352 -0.96 8.83 4.54
N PRO A 353 0.15 8.47 5.21
CA PRO A 353 0.48 9.03 6.52
C PRO A 353 0.60 10.55 6.46
N SER A 354 0.00 11.24 7.42
CA SER A 354 0.00 12.71 7.47
C SER A 354 1.41 13.31 7.65
N THR A 355 2.35 12.52 8.16
CA THR A 355 3.77 12.90 8.27
C THR A 355 4.42 13.18 6.90
N SER A 356 3.92 12.56 5.84
CA SER A 356 4.36 12.75 4.45
C SER A 356 3.52 13.76 3.65
N CYS A 357 2.56 14.43 4.31
CA CYS A 357 1.65 15.37 3.69
C CYS A 357 2.09 16.84 3.88
N ASP A 358 1.66 17.70 2.96
CA ASP A 358 1.60 19.14 3.16
C ASP A 358 0.47 19.46 4.16
N LEU A 359 0.61 20.50 4.99
CA LEU A 359 -0.49 21.00 5.80
C LEU A 359 -1.14 22.15 5.03
N ASP A 360 -2.28 21.87 4.44
CA ASP A 360 -2.98 22.80 3.55
C ASP A 360 -4.13 23.50 4.27
N HIS A 361 -4.37 24.77 3.86
CA HIS A 361 -5.52 25.54 4.33
C HIS A 361 -6.79 25.09 3.62
N THR A 362 -7.82 24.72 4.37
CA THR A 362 -9.13 24.35 3.79
C THR A 362 -9.80 25.57 3.15
N VAL A 363 -9.80 26.71 3.82
CA VAL A 363 -10.05 28.02 3.22
C VAL A 363 -8.71 28.62 2.82
N PRO A 364 -8.47 28.94 1.53
CA PRO A 364 -7.19 29.42 1.04
C PRO A 364 -6.63 30.60 1.85
N TYR A 365 -5.34 30.60 2.11
CA TYR A 365 -4.65 31.70 2.78
C TYR A 365 -4.52 32.90 1.85
N GLU A 366 -4.90 34.08 2.34
CA GLU A 366 -4.77 35.35 1.64
C GLU A 366 -3.69 36.23 2.28
N GLU A 367 -2.64 36.57 1.54
CA GLU A 367 -1.62 37.48 2.02
C GLU A 367 -2.22 38.87 2.28
N GLY A 368 -2.08 39.38 3.51
CA GLY A 368 -2.72 40.64 3.92
C GLY A 368 -4.22 40.53 4.24
N GLY A 369 -4.78 39.33 4.26
CA GLY A 369 -6.15 39.05 4.66
C GLY A 369 -6.39 39.18 6.18
N SER A 370 -7.47 38.59 6.67
CA SER A 370 -7.82 38.62 8.11
C SER A 370 -6.75 37.93 8.98
N ALA A 371 -6.58 38.42 10.22
CA ALA A 371 -5.69 37.76 11.18
C ALA A 371 -6.18 36.36 11.56
N GLY A 372 -5.25 35.46 11.89
CA GLY A 372 -5.57 34.12 12.41
C GLY A 372 -6.01 33.08 11.39
N GLN A 373 -5.71 33.27 10.09
CA GLN A 373 -6.09 32.33 9.03
C GLN A 373 -5.45 30.94 9.24
N THR A 374 -4.25 30.88 9.80
CA THR A 374 -3.54 29.64 10.09
C THR A 374 -3.88 29.15 11.49
N ASN A 375 -4.80 28.20 11.56
CA ASN A 375 -5.26 27.59 12.81
C ASN A 375 -5.73 26.16 12.55
N LEU A 376 -5.89 25.37 13.61
CA LEU A 376 -6.26 23.96 13.50
C LEU A 376 -7.65 23.72 12.84
N ALA A 377 -8.55 24.71 12.91
CA ALA A 377 -9.87 24.60 12.26
C ALA A 377 -9.82 24.89 10.75
N ASN A 378 -8.71 25.43 10.26
CA ASN A 378 -8.50 25.73 8.84
C ASN A 378 -7.35 24.95 8.21
N LEU A 379 -6.89 23.86 8.83
CA LEU A 379 -5.78 23.05 8.31
C LEU A 379 -6.17 21.58 8.18
N GLY A 380 -5.69 20.96 7.12
CA GLY A 380 -5.77 19.51 6.88
C GLY A 380 -4.51 18.96 6.19
N PRO A 381 -4.06 17.73 6.52
CA PRO A 381 -2.96 17.10 5.81
C PRO A 381 -3.41 16.59 4.44
N LEU A 382 -2.75 17.05 3.38
CA LEU A 382 -2.99 16.65 1.99
C LEU A 382 -1.67 16.22 1.34
N SER A 383 -1.67 15.11 0.64
CA SER A 383 -0.55 14.74 -0.22
C SER A 383 -0.36 15.79 -1.31
N ARG A 384 0.86 15.90 -1.84
CA ARG A 384 1.17 16.88 -2.89
C ARG A 384 0.24 16.76 -4.11
N SER A 385 -0.17 15.54 -4.45
CA SER A 385 -1.09 15.30 -5.56
C SER A 385 -2.49 15.83 -5.26
N VAL A 386 -3.03 15.55 -4.09
CA VAL A 386 -4.37 16.00 -3.68
C VAL A 386 -4.40 17.51 -3.46
N HIS A 387 -3.37 18.09 -2.83
CA HIS A 387 -3.22 19.54 -2.68
C HIS A 387 -3.27 20.23 -4.05
N ARG A 388 -2.52 19.73 -5.06
CA ARG A 388 -2.58 20.28 -6.42
C ARG A 388 -3.94 20.07 -7.08
N ALA A 389 -4.60 18.93 -6.85
CA ALA A 389 -5.94 18.69 -7.38
C ALA A 389 -6.95 19.68 -6.82
N LYS A 390 -6.90 19.97 -5.52
CA LYS A 390 -7.71 21.03 -4.88
C LYS A 390 -7.45 22.38 -5.49
N THR A 391 -6.17 22.75 -5.69
CA THR A 391 -5.80 24.09 -6.17
C THR A 391 -6.11 24.29 -7.66
N HIS A 392 -5.98 23.26 -8.50
CA HIS A 392 -5.92 23.43 -9.96
C HIS A 392 -6.90 22.56 -10.76
N ALA A 393 -7.65 21.67 -10.10
CA ALA A 393 -8.43 20.66 -10.82
C ALA A 393 -9.90 20.57 -10.38
N GLY A 394 -10.43 21.62 -9.77
CA GLY A 394 -11.86 21.72 -9.44
C GLY A 394 -12.31 20.82 -8.28
N TRP A 395 -11.37 20.25 -7.51
CA TRP A 395 -11.69 19.61 -6.24
C TRP A 395 -11.92 20.68 -5.18
N ASP A 396 -13.06 20.62 -4.50
CA ASP A 396 -13.41 21.54 -3.44
C ASP A 396 -13.38 20.86 -2.08
N LEU A 397 -12.85 21.58 -1.07
CA LEU A 397 -12.73 21.12 0.30
C LEU A 397 -13.27 22.18 1.24
N ASP A 398 -14.27 21.82 2.03
CA ASP A 398 -14.76 22.60 3.15
C ASP A 398 -14.53 21.88 4.48
N GLN A 399 -14.30 22.65 5.55
CA GLN A 399 -14.13 22.14 6.92
C GLN A 399 -15.10 22.88 7.85
N PRO A 400 -16.38 22.47 7.89
CA PRO A 400 -17.40 23.16 8.69
C PRO A 400 -17.13 23.11 10.18
N GLU A 401 -16.47 22.05 10.64
CA GLU A 401 -16.01 21.86 12.03
C GLU A 401 -14.60 21.26 12.02
N PRO A 402 -13.76 21.54 13.03
CA PRO A 402 -12.42 20.96 13.12
C PRO A 402 -12.47 19.42 13.06
N GLY A 403 -11.77 18.83 12.07
CA GLY A 403 -11.75 17.37 11.86
C GLY A 403 -12.90 16.80 11.04
N VAL A 404 -13.80 17.65 10.51
CA VAL A 404 -14.87 17.28 9.58
C VAL A 404 -14.55 17.86 8.21
N TYR A 405 -14.18 17.04 7.24
CA TYR A 405 -13.75 17.45 5.91
C TYR A 405 -14.80 17.04 4.87
N GLN A 406 -15.33 18.01 4.15
CA GLN A 406 -16.34 17.83 3.12
C GLN A 406 -15.73 18.06 1.75
N TRP A 407 -15.65 17.00 0.97
CA TRP A 407 -15.09 17.02 -0.37
C TRP A 407 -16.20 17.06 -1.43
N THR A 408 -16.01 17.89 -2.44
CA THR A 408 -16.80 17.86 -3.68
C THR A 408 -15.87 17.64 -4.86
N THR A 409 -16.16 16.63 -5.67
CA THR A 409 -15.34 16.30 -6.83
C THR A 409 -15.68 17.22 -8.02
N PRO A 410 -14.82 17.34 -9.03
CA PRO A 410 -15.12 18.07 -10.29
C PRO A 410 -16.38 17.57 -11.00
N LEU A 411 -16.75 16.31 -10.81
CA LEU A 411 -17.97 15.72 -11.35
C LEU A 411 -19.20 15.93 -10.45
N GLY A 412 -19.04 16.50 -9.23
CA GLY A 412 -20.13 16.81 -8.31
C GLY A 412 -20.46 15.70 -7.30
N PHE A 413 -19.64 14.68 -7.16
CA PHE A 413 -19.79 13.69 -6.09
C PHE A 413 -19.30 14.27 -4.77
N ARG A 414 -20.00 13.95 -3.67
CA ARG A 414 -19.74 14.54 -2.34
C ARG A 414 -19.39 13.45 -1.33
N TYR A 415 -18.35 13.74 -0.53
CA TYR A 415 -17.85 12.83 0.50
C TYR A 415 -17.55 13.61 1.79
N ASP A 416 -17.87 13.01 2.94
CA ASP A 416 -17.39 13.48 4.24
C ASP A 416 -16.28 12.56 4.71
N VAL A 417 -15.20 13.14 5.26
CA VAL A 417 -14.13 12.42 5.94
C VAL A 417 -14.07 12.91 7.38
N VAL A 418 -14.30 12.02 8.34
CA VAL A 418 -14.30 12.31 9.76
C VAL A 418 -13.57 11.20 10.50
N ASN A 419 -12.51 11.52 11.24
CA ASN A 419 -11.68 10.55 11.94
C ASN A 419 -11.20 9.40 11.01
N GLY A 420 -10.77 9.71 9.80
CA GLY A 420 -10.33 8.74 8.80
C GLY A 420 -11.46 7.92 8.15
N ILE A 421 -12.71 8.12 8.54
CA ILE A 421 -13.87 7.40 7.98
C ILE A 421 -14.48 8.24 6.86
N THR A 422 -14.53 7.68 5.66
CA THR A 422 -15.17 8.31 4.50
C THR A 422 -16.64 7.89 4.39
N ARG A 423 -17.53 8.86 4.12
CA ARG A 423 -18.95 8.63 3.84
C ARG A 423 -19.37 9.32 2.56
N TYR A 424 -19.91 8.58 1.62
CA TYR A 424 -20.51 9.13 0.41
C TYR A 424 -21.83 9.84 0.76
N ARG A 425 -21.99 11.09 0.25
CA ARG A 425 -23.13 11.97 0.56
C ARG A 425 -24.07 12.20 -0.63
N GLY A 426 -23.79 11.60 -1.76
CA GLY A 426 -24.59 11.76 -2.97
C GLY A 426 -23.90 12.59 -4.04
N HIS A 427 -24.67 12.90 -5.08
CA HIS A 427 -24.21 13.64 -6.25
C HIS A 427 -25.04 14.90 -6.43
N MET A 428 -24.36 16.03 -6.63
CA MET A 428 -24.95 17.29 -7.03
C MET A 428 -24.20 17.76 -8.29
N PRO A 429 -24.87 17.81 -9.44
CA PRO A 429 -24.20 18.20 -10.67
C PRO A 429 -23.51 19.56 -10.49
N PRO A 430 -22.28 19.72 -11.00
CA PRO A 430 -21.61 21.02 -10.98
C PRO A 430 -22.47 22.03 -11.74
N GLN A 431 -22.64 23.21 -11.16
CA GLN A 431 -23.25 24.33 -11.87
C GLN A 431 -22.24 24.78 -12.92
N ARG A 432 -22.43 24.34 -14.17
CA ARG A 432 -21.65 24.86 -15.30
C ARG A 432 -22.26 26.22 -15.69
N GLU A 433 -21.52 27.28 -15.43
CA GLU A 433 -21.79 28.61 -16.03
C GLU A 433 -21.50 28.59 -17.53
#